data_1a31085406caf3d100c0653a02e70a53
#
_entry.id   1a31085406caf3d100c0653a02e70a53
#
_cell.length_a   1.000
_cell.length_b   1.000
_cell.length_c   1.000
_cell.angle_alpha   90.00
_cell.angle_beta   90.00
_cell.angle_gamma   90.00
#
_symmetry.space_group_name_H-M   'P 1'
#
loop_
_entity.id
_entity.type
_entity.pdbx_description
1 polymer ?
#
loop_
_entity_poly.entity_id
_entity_poly.type
_entity_poly.pdbx_seq_one_letter_code
_entity_poly.pdbx_strand_id
1 'polypeptide(L)'
;MAKILELDLENEERLCALGSALSSPARIQILKLLYHNSFNVAEIAEKLQIPTSSAAVYIRSLETAGLINTKMQKGSRGSMKICSRKYDNINITLTADDPDVDKVYSLSIPIGCYSDCEVMPTCGIASESGMIGHDDRPDAFFLPEHVNAQILWTCGGFVLYKIP
;
A
#
# COMPACT_ATOMS: atom_id res chain seq x y z
N MET A 1 4.33 -4.39 -9.35
CA MET A 1 3.18 -4.41 -8.43
C MET A 1 3.71 -4.63 -7.01
N ALA A 2 3.41 -3.75 -6.06
CA ALA A 2 3.84 -3.90 -4.67
C ALA A 2 3.18 -5.13 -4.05
N LYS A 3 3.96 -5.92 -3.31
CA LYS A 3 3.46 -7.12 -2.61
C LYS A 3 3.02 -6.71 -1.20
N ILE A 4 1.76 -6.94 -0.87
CA ILE A 4 1.16 -6.58 0.41
C ILE A 4 0.90 -7.85 1.22
N LEU A 5 1.24 -7.82 2.51
CA LEU A 5 0.80 -8.80 3.49
C LEU A 5 -0.40 -8.22 4.22
N GLU A 6 -1.53 -8.89 4.13
CA GLU A 6 -2.74 -8.52 4.88
C GLU A 6 -2.94 -9.49 6.02
N LEU A 7 -3.22 -8.97 7.20
CA LEU A 7 -3.49 -9.70 8.44
C LEU A 7 -4.67 -9.05 9.17
N ASP A 8 -5.41 -9.87 9.88
CA ASP A 8 -6.52 -9.48 10.75
C ASP A 8 -6.35 -10.10 12.14
N LEU A 9 -7.21 -9.76 13.08
CA LEU A 9 -7.16 -10.26 14.46
C LEU A 9 -7.47 -11.76 14.58
N GLU A 10 -8.11 -12.36 13.57
CA GLU A 10 -8.41 -13.80 13.58
C GLU A 10 -7.16 -14.65 13.33
N ASN A 11 -6.13 -14.05 12.73
CA ASN A 11 -4.84 -14.69 12.49
C ASN A 11 -3.83 -14.48 13.63
N GLU A 12 -4.24 -14.74 14.88
CA GLU A 12 -3.45 -14.48 16.11
C GLU A 12 -2.03 -15.02 16.04
N GLU A 13 -1.85 -16.28 15.62
CA GLU A 13 -0.53 -16.91 15.53
C GLU A 13 0.41 -16.13 14.59
N ARG A 14 -0.09 -15.72 13.42
CA ARG A 14 0.68 -14.95 12.44
C ARG A 14 0.97 -13.53 12.92
N LEU A 15 0.01 -12.90 13.61
CA LEU A 15 0.21 -11.58 14.23
C LEU A 15 1.27 -11.64 15.32
N CYS A 16 1.23 -12.65 16.18
CA CYS A 16 2.24 -12.85 17.23
C CYS A 16 3.62 -13.11 16.64
N ALA A 17 3.72 -13.94 15.59
CA ALA A 17 4.97 -14.20 14.89
C ALA A 17 5.53 -12.93 14.23
N LEU A 18 4.66 -12.13 13.60
CA LEU A 18 5.03 -10.83 13.02
C LEU A 18 5.51 -9.85 14.10
N GLY A 19 4.75 -9.68 15.17
CA GLY A 19 5.11 -8.80 16.30
C GLY A 19 6.46 -9.21 16.91
N SER A 20 6.64 -10.51 17.15
CA SER A 20 7.93 -11.05 17.61
C SER A 20 9.06 -10.76 16.62
N ALA A 21 8.86 -10.96 15.33
CA ALA A 21 9.88 -10.70 14.32
C ALA A 21 10.28 -9.21 14.24
N LEU A 22 9.33 -8.30 14.39
CA LEU A 22 9.54 -6.85 14.32
C LEU A 22 9.99 -6.22 15.64
N SER A 23 9.96 -6.93 16.76
CA SER A 23 10.36 -6.40 18.07
C SER A 23 11.87 -6.17 18.25
N SER A 24 12.70 -6.58 17.28
CA SER A 24 14.17 -6.46 17.35
C SER A 24 14.71 -5.46 16.33
N PRO A 25 15.48 -4.43 16.76
CA PRO A 25 16.13 -3.49 15.86
C PRO A 25 17.02 -4.16 14.81
N ALA A 26 17.76 -5.21 15.18
CA ALA A 26 18.62 -5.93 14.26
C ALA A 26 17.82 -6.62 13.13
N ARG A 27 16.66 -7.19 13.44
CA ARG A 27 15.78 -7.81 12.42
C ARG A 27 15.17 -6.76 11.49
N ILE A 28 14.82 -5.58 12.03
CA ILE A 28 14.36 -4.45 11.20
C ILE A 28 15.49 -3.99 10.26
N GLN A 29 16.74 -3.93 10.74
CA GLN A 29 17.88 -3.58 9.90
C GLN A 29 18.11 -4.61 8.77
N ILE A 30 17.90 -5.90 9.02
CA ILE A 30 17.94 -6.93 7.97
C ILE A 30 16.87 -6.64 6.91
N LEU A 31 15.63 -6.33 7.29
CA LEU A 31 14.57 -6.01 6.34
C LEU A 31 14.88 -4.75 5.52
N LYS A 32 15.48 -3.72 6.13
CA LYS A 32 15.96 -2.52 5.42
C LYS A 32 17.06 -2.87 4.41
N LEU A 33 18.01 -3.73 4.79
CA LEU A 33 19.09 -4.17 3.93
C LEU A 33 18.56 -4.93 2.70
N LEU A 34 17.51 -5.75 2.90
CA LEU A 34 16.86 -6.53 1.84
C LEU A 34 15.86 -5.72 0.99
N TYR A 35 15.82 -4.39 1.14
CA TYR A 35 14.83 -3.56 0.43
C TYR A 35 14.98 -3.62 -1.09
N HIS A 36 16.19 -3.46 -1.58
CA HIS A 36 16.48 -3.46 -3.03
C HIS A 36 17.31 -4.66 -3.50
N ASN A 37 17.90 -5.41 -2.57
CA ASN A 37 18.88 -6.44 -2.89
C ASN A 37 18.60 -7.74 -2.13
N SER A 38 19.16 -8.81 -2.66
CA SER A 38 19.22 -10.11 -1.98
C SER A 38 20.63 -10.35 -1.50
N PHE A 39 20.79 -10.90 -0.30
CA PHE A 39 22.08 -11.18 0.31
C PHE A 39 22.10 -12.58 0.91
N ASN A 40 23.28 -13.18 0.99
CA ASN A 40 23.48 -14.40 1.76
C ASN A 40 23.68 -14.07 3.26
N VAL A 41 23.62 -15.11 4.11
CA VAL A 41 23.71 -14.94 5.57
C VAL A 41 25.02 -14.29 6.00
N ALA A 42 26.15 -14.62 5.35
CA ALA A 42 27.47 -14.07 5.67
C ALA A 42 27.55 -12.58 5.30
N GLU A 43 27.06 -12.21 4.12
CA GLU A 43 26.99 -10.81 3.68
C GLU A 43 26.11 -9.94 4.60
N ILE A 44 24.98 -10.49 5.07
CA ILE A 44 24.12 -9.79 6.05
C ILE A 44 24.87 -9.59 7.36
N ALA A 45 25.56 -10.62 7.85
CA ALA A 45 26.35 -10.56 9.07
C ALA A 45 27.46 -9.49 8.98
N GLU A 46 28.20 -9.47 7.87
CA GLU A 46 29.26 -8.51 7.60
C GLU A 46 28.73 -7.07 7.55
N LYS A 47 27.66 -6.83 6.75
CA LYS A 47 27.07 -5.49 6.59
C LYS A 47 26.52 -4.91 7.89
N LEU A 48 25.99 -5.76 8.76
CA LEU A 48 25.42 -5.35 10.04
C LEU A 48 26.44 -5.46 11.20
N GLN A 49 27.65 -5.91 10.92
CA GLN A 49 28.73 -6.11 11.93
C GLN A 49 28.28 -6.98 13.11
N ILE A 50 27.56 -8.06 12.81
CA ILE A 50 27.09 -9.04 13.80
C ILE A 50 27.69 -10.43 13.51
N PRO A 51 27.77 -11.31 14.52
CA PRO A 51 28.18 -12.70 14.29
C PRO A 51 27.26 -13.40 13.30
N THR A 52 27.84 -14.24 12.43
CA THR A 52 27.05 -15.03 11.43
C THR A 52 26.02 -15.94 12.09
N SER A 53 26.31 -16.46 13.29
CA SER A 53 25.37 -17.23 14.10
C SER A 53 24.14 -16.41 14.50
N SER A 54 24.34 -15.16 14.91
CA SER A 54 23.24 -14.25 15.24
C SER A 54 22.41 -13.89 14.01
N ALA A 55 23.07 -13.58 12.88
CA ALA A 55 22.40 -13.33 11.62
C ALA A 55 21.53 -14.52 11.20
N ALA A 56 22.03 -15.76 11.32
CA ALA A 56 21.28 -16.96 10.99
C ALA A 56 20.02 -17.12 11.86
N VAL A 57 20.09 -16.81 13.16
CA VAL A 57 18.93 -16.83 14.07
C VAL A 57 17.90 -15.76 13.69
N TYR A 58 18.35 -14.54 13.41
CA TYR A 58 17.46 -13.44 13.01
C TYR A 58 16.77 -13.72 11.67
N ILE A 59 17.51 -14.26 10.70
CA ILE A 59 16.97 -14.68 9.40
C ILE A 59 15.91 -15.76 9.56
N ARG A 60 16.17 -16.77 10.42
CA ARG A 60 15.19 -17.84 10.70
C ARG A 60 13.90 -17.24 11.31
N SER A 61 14.01 -16.31 12.26
CA SER A 61 12.86 -15.64 12.85
C SER A 61 12.04 -14.88 11.81
N LEU A 62 12.69 -14.13 10.91
CA LEU A 62 12.03 -13.41 9.82
C LEU A 62 11.40 -14.35 8.78
N GLU A 63 12.05 -15.49 8.51
CA GLU A 63 11.54 -16.53 7.64
C GLU A 63 10.30 -17.21 8.21
N THR A 64 10.34 -17.57 9.52
CA THR A 64 9.18 -18.14 10.24
C THR A 64 8.00 -17.18 10.26
N ALA A 65 8.23 -15.89 10.44
CA ALA A 65 7.20 -14.85 10.35
C ALA A 65 6.73 -14.60 8.90
N GLY A 66 7.34 -15.26 7.90
CA GLY A 66 6.96 -15.14 6.50
C GLY A 66 7.35 -13.82 5.85
N LEU A 67 8.22 -13.00 6.46
CA LEU A 67 8.61 -11.67 5.96
C LEU A 67 9.67 -11.72 4.86
N ILE A 68 10.46 -12.79 4.83
CA ILE A 68 11.51 -13.01 3.84
C ILE A 68 11.35 -14.37 3.16
N ASN A 69 11.85 -14.43 1.94
CA ASN A 69 12.05 -15.70 1.21
C ASN A 69 13.51 -16.07 1.28
N THR A 70 13.78 -17.36 1.38
CA THR A 70 15.13 -17.90 1.28
C THR A 70 15.22 -18.94 0.17
N LYS A 71 16.32 -18.92 -0.57
CA LYS A 71 16.61 -19.88 -1.63
C LYS A 71 18.04 -20.39 -1.48
N MET A 72 18.23 -21.69 -1.65
CA MET A 72 19.57 -22.27 -1.72
C MET A 72 20.15 -22.07 -3.11
N GLN A 73 21.32 -21.47 -3.20
CA GLN A 73 22.04 -21.25 -4.45
C GLN A 73 23.41 -21.91 -4.38
N LYS A 74 23.83 -22.56 -5.46
CA LYS A 74 25.19 -23.14 -5.57
C LYS A 74 26.20 -21.98 -5.60
N GLY A 75 27.16 -22.00 -4.70
CA GLY A 75 28.29 -21.06 -4.66
C GLY A 75 29.58 -21.76 -5.01
N SER A 76 30.67 -21.02 -5.08
CA SER A 76 32.01 -21.52 -5.41
C SER A 76 32.58 -22.52 -4.38
N ARG A 77 32.10 -22.50 -3.15
CA ARG A 77 32.54 -23.36 -2.03
C ARG A 77 31.37 -24.01 -1.29
N GLY A 78 30.35 -24.48 -2.01
CA GLY A 78 29.17 -25.10 -1.42
C GLY A 78 27.87 -24.37 -1.74
N SER A 79 26.84 -24.61 -0.92
CA SER A 79 25.52 -24.00 -1.12
C SER A 79 25.33 -22.83 -0.17
N MET A 80 24.84 -21.71 -0.69
CA MET A 80 24.57 -20.48 0.06
C MET A 80 23.06 -20.24 0.17
N LYS A 81 22.60 -19.82 1.36
CA LYS A 81 21.22 -19.43 1.60
C LYS A 81 21.07 -17.93 1.26
N ILE A 82 20.40 -17.62 0.14
CA ILE A 82 20.12 -16.28 -0.30
C ILE A 82 18.78 -15.83 0.26
N CYS A 83 18.77 -14.67 0.89
CA CYS A 83 17.62 -14.04 1.54
C CYS A 83 17.12 -12.88 0.69
N SER A 84 15.81 -12.75 0.52
CA SER A 84 15.14 -11.63 -0.15
C SER A 84 13.87 -11.25 0.59
N ARG A 85 13.50 -9.98 0.54
CA ARG A 85 12.25 -9.51 1.13
C ARG A 85 11.05 -10.06 0.35
N LYS A 86 9.98 -10.42 1.06
CA LYS A 86 8.79 -11.03 0.46
C LYS A 86 7.68 -10.01 0.19
N TYR A 87 7.50 -9.03 1.08
CA TYR A 87 6.45 -8.03 1.02
C TYR A 87 7.00 -6.61 1.09
N ASP A 88 6.31 -5.69 0.48
CA ASP A 88 6.62 -4.27 0.47
C ASP A 88 5.88 -3.52 1.58
N ASN A 89 4.63 -3.92 1.83
CA ASN A 89 3.76 -3.35 2.85
C ASN A 89 3.14 -4.45 3.70
N ILE A 90 2.78 -4.08 4.93
CA ILE A 90 2.03 -4.93 5.87
C ILE A 90 0.84 -4.10 6.32
N ASN A 91 -0.35 -4.60 6.06
CA ASN A 91 -1.60 -4.02 6.53
C ASN A 91 -2.16 -4.92 7.65
N ILE A 92 -2.44 -4.34 8.79
CA ILE A 92 -3.04 -5.04 9.92
C ILE A 92 -4.40 -4.41 10.18
N THR A 93 -5.45 -5.19 10.01
CA THR A 93 -6.82 -4.79 10.30
C THR A 93 -7.16 -5.21 11.73
N LEU A 94 -7.50 -4.24 12.58
CA LEU A 94 -7.81 -4.46 14.00
C LEU A 94 -9.31 -4.55 14.28
N THR A 95 -10.14 -4.51 13.25
CA THR A 95 -11.59 -4.72 13.37
C THR A 95 -11.87 -6.21 13.31
N ALA A 96 -12.55 -6.74 14.32
CA ALA A 96 -13.20 -8.03 14.20
C ALA A 96 -14.32 -7.92 13.15
N ASP A 97 -14.57 -8.99 12.40
CA ASP A 97 -15.78 -9.09 11.59
C ASP A 97 -17.00 -9.15 12.54
N ASP A 98 -17.44 -7.98 12.98
CA ASP A 98 -18.72 -7.83 13.65
C ASP A 98 -19.80 -7.78 12.56
N PRO A 99 -20.67 -8.79 12.46
CA PRO A 99 -21.73 -8.80 11.43
C PRO A 99 -22.70 -7.62 11.57
N ASP A 100 -22.70 -6.91 12.72
CA ASP A 100 -23.55 -5.75 13.01
C ASP A 100 -22.82 -4.40 12.83
N VAL A 101 -21.52 -4.38 12.54
CA VAL A 101 -20.83 -3.14 12.15
C VAL A 101 -21.16 -2.84 10.70
N ASP A 102 -21.76 -1.69 10.46
CA ASP A 102 -22.02 -1.15 9.12
C ASP A 102 -20.81 -1.37 8.22
N LYS A 103 -20.96 -2.22 7.20
CA LYS A 103 -19.91 -2.51 6.23
C LYS A 103 -19.53 -1.20 5.55
N VAL A 104 -18.38 -0.65 5.90
CA VAL A 104 -17.84 0.53 5.23
C VAL A 104 -17.34 0.12 3.86
N TYR A 105 -18.07 0.52 2.84
CA TYR A 105 -17.64 0.37 1.45
C TYR A 105 -16.87 1.62 1.04
N SER A 106 -15.64 1.45 0.58
CA SER A 106 -14.87 2.53 -0.04
C SER A 106 -15.12 2.52 -1.54
N LEU A 107 -15.69 3.59 -2.04
CA LEU A 107 -15.94 3.80 -3.46
C LEU A 107 -15.15 5.01 -3.93
N SER A 108 -14.36 4.85 -4.99
CA SER A 108 -13.65 5.94 -5.65
C SER A 108 -14.41 6.35 -6.91
N ILE A 109 -15.02 7.52 -6.89
CA ILE A 109 -15.72 8.07 -8.05
C ILE A 109 -14.90 9.26 -8.57
N PRO A 110 -14.52 9.25 -9.86
CA PRO A 110 -13.88 10.43 -10.47
C PRO A 110 -14.78 11.65 -10.35
N ILE A 111 -14.20 12.82 -10.06
CA ILE A 111 -14.95 14.05 -9.73
C ILE A 111 -15.87 14.49 -10.87
N GLY A 112 -15.52 14.19 -12.12
CA GLY A 112 -16.35 14.47 -13.30
C GLY A 112 -17.44 13.45 -13.58
N CYS A 113 -17.53 12.34 -12.84
CA CYS A 113 -18.53 11.28 -13.08
C CYS A 113 -19.81 11.50 -12.26
N TYR A 114 -20.28 12.74 -12.16
CA TYR A 114 -21.56 13.03 -11.53
C TYR A 114 -22.73 12.73 -12.47
N SER A 115 -23.89 12.45 -11.91
CA SER A 115 -25.12 12.14 -12.64
C SER A 115 -26.04 13.35 -12.80
N ASP A 116 -25.88 14.36 -11.93
CA ASP A 116 -26.65 15.60 -11.94
C ASP A 116 -25.91 16.68 -11.18
N CYS A 117 -26.18 17.96 -11.51
CA CYS A 117 -25.60 19.09 -10.81
C CYS A 117 -26.45 20.33 -10.92
N GLU A 118 -26.40 21.16 -9.89
CA GLU A 118 -26.86 22.55 -9.91
C GLU A 118 -25.71 23.39 -9.38
N VAL A 119 -25.18 24.29 -10.20
CA VAL A 119 -23.99 25.09 -9.87
C VAL A 119 -24.25 26.56 -10.10
N MET A 120 -23.68 27.39 -9.26
CA MET A 120 -23.85 28.84 -9.32
C MET A 120 -22.51 29.54 -9.60
N PRO A 121 -22.50 30.60 -10.39
CA PRO A 121 -21.33 31.49 -10.50
C PRO A 121 -20.90 32.04 -9.11
N THR A 122 -19.61 32.12 -8.81
CA THR A 122 -18.47 31.74 -9.67
C THR A 122 -18.30 30.23 -9.71
N CYS A 123 -18.21 29.65 -10.91
CA CYS A 123 -18.09 28.20 -11.07
C CYS A 123 -17.18 27.87 -12.27
N GLY A 124 -16.64 26.64 -12.27
CA GLY A 124 -15.83 26.15 -13.36
C GLY A 124 -15.43 24.70 -13.16
N ILE A 125 -14.92 24.13 -14.23
CA ILE A 125 -14.52 22.73 -14.29
C ILE A 125 -13.26 22.63 -15.16
N ALA A 126 -12.29 21.82 -14.72
CA ALA A 126 -11.01 21.66 -15.41
C ALA A 126 -10.54 20.19 -15.41
N SER A 127 -9.84 19.83 -16.48
CA SER A 127 -9.14 18.58 -16.66
C SER A 127 -7.62 18.79 -16.65
N GLU A 128 -6.87 17.72 -16.84
CA GLU A 128 -5.40 17.78 -17.01
C GLU A 128 -4.99 18.65 -18.21
N SER A 129 -5.83 18.70 -19.25
CA SER A 129 -5.60 19.51 -20.46
C SER A 129 -5.99 20.97 -20.33
N GLY A 130 -6.59 21.38 -19.21
CA GLY A 130 -7.04 22.76 -18.94
C GLY A 130 -8.53 22.88 -18.68
N MET A 131 -9.05 24.11 -18.82
CA MET A 131 -10.47 24.41 -18.62
C MET A 131 -11.37 23.64 -19.58
N ILE A 132 -12.47 23.11 -19.06
CA ILE A 132 -13.54 22.52 -19.85
C ILE A 132 -14.63 23.60 -20.01
N GLY A 133 -14.90 23.97 -21.24
CA GLY A 133 -15.82 25.07 -21.54
C GLY A 133 -15.25 26.44 -21.19
N HIS A 134 -16.11 27.33 -20.76
CA HIS A 134 -15.75 28.70 -20.35
C HIS A 134 -15.83 28.84 -18.84
N ASP A 135 -14.95 29.71 -18.30
CA ASP A 135 -14.96 30.08 -16.89
C ASP A 135 -16.25 30.79 -16.52
N ASP A 136 -16.72 30.58 -15.31
CA ASP A 136 -17.90 31.18 -14.71
C ASP A 136 -19.23 30.90 -15.47
N ARG A 137 -19.29 29.75 -16.16
CA ARG A 137 -20.45 29.29 -16.95
C ARG A 137 -20.96 27.94 -16.46
N PRO A 138 -22.15 27.88 -15.85
CA PRO A 138 -22.78 26.64 -15.39
C PRO A 138 -22.99 25.60 -16.50
N ASP A 139 -23.21 26.04 -17.75
CA ASP A 139 -23.38 25.15 -18.90
C ASP A 139 -22.13 24.30 -19.20
N ALA A 140 -20.93 24.70 -18.78
CA ALA A 140 -19.71 23.92 -18.87
C ALA A 140 -19.82 22.55 -18.16
N PHE A 141 -20.62 22.45 -17.12
CA PHE A 141 -20.81 21.22 -16.35
C PHE A 141 -21.63 20.16 -17.08
N PHE A 142 -22.33 20.53 -18.14
CA PHE A 142 -23.14 19.63 -18.97
C PHE A 142 -22.45 19.23 -20.28
N LEU A 143 -21.23 19.69 -20.54
CA LEU A 143 -20.45 19.27 -21.69
C LEU A 143 -20.02 17.81 -21.54
N PRO A 144 -19.95 17.01 -22.61
CA PRO A 144 -19.55 15.59 -22.54
C PRO A 144 -18.16 15.38 -21.91
N GLU A 145 -17.28 16.36 -22.05
CA GLU A 145 -15.92 16.34 -21.53
C GLU A 145 -15.84 16.40 -20.00
N HIS A 146 -16.96 16.74 -19.31
CA HIS A 146 -17.00 16.81 -17.85
C HIS A 146 -16.53 15.52 -17.17
N VAL A 147 -16.69 14.36 -17.79
CA VAL A 147 -16.22 13.07 -17.27
C VAL A 147 -14.72 13.01 -17.05
N ASN A 148 -13.95 13.86 -17.73
CA ASN A 148 -12.50 13.98 -17.61
C ASN A 148 -12.06 15.00 -16.55
N ALA A 149 -13.00 15.62 -15.84
CA ALA A 149 -12.70 16.63 -14.84
C ALA A 149 -11.89 16.05 -13.68
N GLN A 150 -10.90 16.82 -13.24
CA GLN A 150 -10.09 16.57 -12.05
C GLN A 150 -10.34 17.61 -10.96
N ILE A 151 -10.84 18.75 -11.34
CA ILE A 151 -11.19 19.86 -10.43
C ILE A 151 -12.52 20.45 -10.88
N LEU A 152 -13.37 20.74 -9.92
CA LEU A 152 -14.55 21.58 -10.09
C LEU A 152 -14.69 22.55 -8.91
N TRP A 153 -15.26 23.71 -9.17
CA TRP A 153 -15.58 24.70 -8.15
C TRP A 153 -16.90 25.38 -8.46
N THR A 154 -17.59 25.82 -7.42
CA THR A 154 -18.83 26.58 -7.49
C THR A 154 -19.00 27.39 -6.22
N CYS A 155 -19.62 28.56 -6.30
CA CYS A 155 -19.94 29.34 -5.10
C CYS A 155 -21.17 28.80 -4.37
N GLY A 156 -21.97 27.94 -4.99
CA GLY A 156 -23.15 27.33 -4.39
C GLY A 156 -23.76 26.26 -5.31
N GLY A 157 -24.68 25.50 -4.76
CA GLY A 157 -25.34 24.42 -5.46
C GLY A 157 -24.88 23.04 -4.98
N PHE A 158 -25.03 22.02 -5.82
CA PHE A 158 -24.66 20.63 -5.51
C PHE A 158 -24.18 19.88 -6.75
N VAL A 159 -23.46 18.81 -6.51
CA VAL A 159 -23.07 17.80 -7.50
C VAL A 159 -23.49 16.45 -6.95
N LEU A 160 -24.27 15.70 -7.71
CA LEU A 160 -24.86 14.43 -7.33
C LEU A 160 -24.13 13.26 -7.99
N TYR A 161 -23.72 12.29 -7.21
CA TYR A 161 -23.11 11.07 -7.68
C TYR A 161 -24.06 9.88 -7.46
N LYS A 162 -24.25 9.07 -8.49
CA LYS A 162 -25.04 7.85 -8.37
C LYS A 162 -24.13 6.72 -7.87
N ILE A 163 -24.41 6.23 -6.66
CA ILE A 163 -23.73 5.07 -6.08
C ILE A 163 -24.42 3.81 -6.63
N PRO A 164 -23.64 2.85 -7.17
CA PRO A 164 -24.18 1.59 -7.71
C PRO A 164 -24.78 0.68 -6.64
#